data_0eedfe08608e9135028f7f058740af7d
#
_entry.id   0eedfe08608e9135028f7f058740af7d
#
_cell.length_a   1.000
_cell.length_b   1.000
_cell.length_c   1.000
_cell.angle_alpha   90.00
_cell.angle_beta   90.00
_cell.angle_gamma   90.00
#
_symmetry.space_group_name_H-M   'P 1'
#
loop_
_entity.id
_entity.type
_entity.pdbx_description
1 polymer ?
#
loop_
_entity_poly.entity_id
_entity_poly.type
_entity_poly.pdbx_seq_one_letter_code
_entity_poly.pdbx_strand_id
1 'polypeptide(L)'
;MLNVLFGLIGLLVGGLLNVLADDLPRREQPSAPHCPNPECDHVYGPAGWLALGRRLQGGGRCPACGQMPRRRWAWVEGGTAVLFACLPWLIDTPITLAVYALFIAVLILIIIIDLENRLILDVVTLPMTVLALLFSLVLPGINLISALLGAVVGLVLFLMIYWVAKVTFGPGAIGQGDIKLAMLMGAMLGVPHILIALMMGIFLGGIISAVLLGARLVTRDAYLPYGQYLAIAAIVMLLWGQAITDWLLA
;
A
#
# COMPACT_ATOMS: atom_id res chain seq x y z
N MET A 1 8.04 17.52 18.59
CA MET A 1 7.66 18.41 17.48
C MET A 1 7.68 17.67 16.14
N LEU A 2 8.71 16.90 15.81
CA LEU A 2 8.83 16.16 14.54
C LEU A 2 7.64 15.20 14.27
N ASN A 3 7.22 14.45 15.29
CA ASN A 3 6.08 13.52 15.19
C ASN A 3 4.75 14.22 14.81
N VAL A 4 4.51 15.40 15.39
CA VAL A 4 3.30 16.19 15.04
C VAL A 4 3.39 16.67 13.59
N LEU A 5 4.57 17.14 13.16
CA LEU A 5 4.80 17.55 11.78
C LEU A 5 4.57 16.38 10.81
N PHE A 6 5.15 15.22 11.10
CA PHE A 6 4.95 14.02 10.27
C PHE A 6 3.49 13.54 10.30
N GLY A 7 2.81 13.64 11.43
CA GLY A 7 1.37 13.36 11.50
C GLY A 7 0.53 14.27 10.60
N LEU A 8 0.84 15.57 10.57
CA LEU A 8 0.19 16.52 9.65
C LEU A 8 0.50 16.22 8.18
N ILE A 9 1.77 15.89 7.87
CA ILE A 9 2.16 15.45 6.53
C ILE A 9 1.38 14.18 6.16
N GLY A 10 1.31 13.20 7.06
CA GLY A 10 0.56 11.96 6.86
C GLY A 10 -0.93 12.19 6.62
N LEU A 11 -1.53 13.17 7.29
CA LEU A 11 -2.92 13.57 7.05
C LEU A 11 -3.12 14.08 5.61
N LEU A 12 -2.24 14.97 5.15
CA LEU A 12 -2.28 15.51 3.79
C LEU A 12 -2.01 14.43 2.74
N VAL A 13 -1.01 13.58 2.98
CA VAL A 13 -0.72 12.41 2.14
C VAL A 13 -1.93 11.49 2.07
N GLY A 14 -2.58 11.17 3.20
CA GLY A 14 -3.81 10.36 3.23
C GLY A 14 -4.93 10.94 2.38
N GLY A 15 -5.11 12.27 2.39
CA GLY A 15 -6.03 12.96 1.48
C GLY A 15 -5.67 12.77 0.01
N LEU A 16 -4.39 12.92 -0.34
CA LEU A 16 -3.88 12.66 -1.69
C LEU A 16 -4.08 11.21 -2.11
N LEU A 17 -3.77 10.24 -1.23
CA LEU A 17 -3.96 8.82 -1.50
C LEU A 17 -5.42 8.48 -1.79
N ASN A 18 -6.37 9.14 -1.13
CA ASN A 18 -7.79 8.96 -1.41
C ASN A 18 -8.16 9.39 -2.84
N VAL A 19 -7.63 10.52 -3.31
CA VAL A 19 -7.85 11.00 -4.69
C VAL A 19 -7.21 10.04 -5.69
N LEU A 20 -5.94 9.69 -5.48
CA LEU A 20 -5.24 8.76 -6.37
C LEU A 20 -5.92 7.39 -6.45
N ALA A 21 -6.47 6.90 -5.34
CA ALA A 21 -7.17 5.63 -5.31
C ALA A 21 -8.55 5.68 -6.01
N ASP A 22 -9.16 6.86 -6.12
CA ASP A 22 -10.40 7.04 -6.87
C ASP A 22 -10.16 7.21 -8.38
N ASP A 23 -9.11 7.95 -8.78
CA ASP A 23 -8.85 8.35 -10.17
C ASP A 23 -8.03 7.30 -10.95
N LEU A 24 -6.91 6.80 -10.38
CA LEU A 24 -5.98 5.93 -11.10
C LEU A 24 -6.60 4.62 -11.64
N PRO A 25 -7.48 3.89 -10.92
CA PRO A 25 -8.10 2.68 -11.45
C PRO A 25 -9.00 2.94 -12.66
N ARG A 26 -9.55 4.17 -12.77
CA ARG A 26 -10.38 4.61 -13.89
C ARG A 26 -9.58 5.07 -15.10
N ARG A 27 -8.24 5.10 -14.98
CA ARG A 27 -7.30 5.67 -15.96
C ARG A 27 -7.55 7.16 -16.21
N GLU A 28 -8.10 7.85 -15.25
CA GLU A 28 -8.28 9.30 -15.25
C GLU A 28 -7.00 9.98 -14.77
N GLN A 29 -6.76 11.19 -15.23
CA GLN A 29 -5.66 11.99 -14.69
C GLN A 29 -6.02 12.41 -13.27
N PRO A 30 -5.05 12.35 -12.32
CA PRO A 30 -5.30 12.80 -10.96
C PRO A 30 -5.85 14.23 -10.96
N SER A 31 -7.02 14.41 -10.40
CA SER A 31 -7.73 15.68 -10.34
C SER A 31 -7.77 16.25 -8.93
N ALA A 32 -8.27 17.49 -8.77
CA ALA A 32 -8.55 18.00 -7.44
C ALA A 32 -9.62 17.14 -6.76
N PRO A 33 -9.61 17.02 -5.40
CA PRO A 33 -10.61 16.22 -4.69
C PRO A 33 -12.03 16.58 -5.12
N HIS A 34 -12.77 15.61 -5.62
CA HIS A 34 -14.11 15.78 -6.20
C HIS A 34 -15.14 14.84 -5.55
N CYS A 35 -16.39 15.04 -5.89
CA CYS A 35 -17.47 14.18 -5.40
C CYS A 35 -17.35 12.76 -5.96
N PRO A 36 -17.48 11.70 -5.15
CA PRO A 36 -17.38 10.32 -5.61
C PRO A 36 -18.56 9.86 -6.47
N ASN A 37 -19.59 10.70 -6.63
CA ASN A 37 -20.74 10.42 -7.51
C ASN A 37 -20.36 10.75 -8.97
N PRO A 38 -20.42 9.76 -9.89
CA PRO A 38 -20.10 9.98 -11.31
C PRO A 38 -20.98 11.02 -12.01
N GLU A 39 -22.19 11.27 -11.47
CA GLU A 39 -23.13 12.25 -12.02
C GLU A 39 -22.95 13.66 -11.41
N CYS A 40 -21.89 13.87 -10.60
CA CYS A 40 -21.69 15.12 -9.88
C CYS A 40 -20.28 15.66 -10.11
N ASP A 41 -20.17 16.73 -10.86
CA ASP A 41 -18.89 17.37 -11.19
C ASP A 41 -18.37 18.33 -10.09
N HIS A 42 -18.91 18.24 -8.86
CA HIS A 42 -18.52 19.12 -7.78
C HIS A 42 -17.09 18.84 -7.33
N VAL A 43 -16.20 19.84 -7.47
CA VAL A 43 -14.82 19.85 -6.99
C VAL A 43 -14.78 20.55 -5.63
N TYR A 44 -14.15 19.93 -4.64
CA TYR A 44 -14.02 20.51 -3.31
C TYR A 44 -12.92 21.59 -3.30
N GLY A 45 -13.21 22.74 -2.69
CA GLY A 45 -12.21 23.77 -2.42
C GLY A 45 -11.16 23.30 -1.39
N PRO A 46 -10.06 24.09 -1.19
CA PRO A 46 -8.94 23.71 -0.33
C PRO A 46 -9.34 23.27 1.09
N ALA A 47 -10.34 23.93 1.68
CA ALA A 47 -10.87 23.59 3.00
C ALA A 47 -11.61 22.23 3.03
N GLY A 48 -12.05 21.75 1.88
CA GLY A 48 -12.71 20.46 1.69
C GLY A 48 -11.80 19.33 1.17
N TRP A 49 -10.51 19.54 1.04
CA TRP A 49 -9.57 18.53 0.54
C TRP A 49 -9.49 17.31 1.47
N LEU A 50 -9.57 17.54 2.77
CA LEU A 50 -9.58 16.47 3.75
C LEU A 50 -11.00 16.09 4.13
N ALA A 51 -11.28 14.79 4.21
CA ALA A 51 -12.57 14.27 4.64
C ALA A 51 -12.91 14.70 6.08
N LEU A 52 -11.89 14.79 6.93
CA LEU A 52 -12.02 15.29 8.28
C LEU A 52 -12.48 16.76 8.28
N GLY A 53 -11.87 17.62 7.45
CA GLY A 53 -12.25 19.01 7.28
C GLY A 53 -13.70 19.16 6.79
N ARG A 54 -14.12 18.34 5.82
CA ARG A 54 -15.51 18.32 5.33
C ARG A 54 -16.53 17.94 6.42
N ARG A 55 -16.18 16.96 7.26
CA ARG A 55 -17.05 16.55 8.37
C ARG A 55 -17.25 17.67 9.40
N LEU A 56 -16.19 18.43 9.67
CA LEU A 56 -16.25 19.55 10.62
C LEU A 56 -17.06 20.73 10.06
N GLN A 57 -17.06 20.96 8.75
CA GLN A 57 -17.69 22.11 8.10
C GLN A 57 -19.17 21.95 7.76
N GLY A 58 -19.69 20.73 7.68
CA GLY A 58 -21.10 20.56 7.27
C GLY A 58 -21.60 19.12 7.23
N GLY A 59 -21.08 18.25 8.12
CA GLY A 59 -21.48 16.86 8.19
C GLY A 59 -20.93 16.00 7.03
N GLY A 60 -20.05 16.55 6.20
CA GLY A 60 -19.31 15.85 5.15
C GLY A 60 -20.10 15.54 3.88
N ARG A 61 -21.34 15.98 3.75
CA ARG A 61 -22.14 15.77 2.54
C ARG A 61 -21.69 16.68 1.40
N CYS A 62 -21.78 16.18 0.18
CA CYS A 62 -21.55 17.01 -1.01
C CYS A 62 -22.58 18.15 -1.06
N PRO A 63 -22.16 19.43 -1.20
CA PRO A 63 -23.09 20.54 -1.25
C PRO A 63 -23.93 20.56 -2.52
N ALA A 64 -23.48 19.92 -3.61
CA ALA A 64 -24.19 19.90 -4.89
C ALA A 64 -25.22 18.75 -4.98
N CYS A 65 -24.85 17.52 -4.56
CA CYS A 65 -25.73 16.34 -4.73
C CYS A 65 -26.16 15.70 -3.40
N GLY A 66 -25.67 16.19 -2.25
CA GLY A 66 -26.02 15.65 -0.92
C GLY A 66 -25.40 14.30 -0.59
N GLN A 67 -24.62 13.69 -1.48
CA GLN A 67 -24.02 12.38 -1.26
C GLN A 67 -23.01 12.40 -0.11
N MET A 68 -23.01 11.35 0.70
CA MET A 68 -22.02 11.19 1.77
C MET A 68 -20.67 10.75 1.20
N PRO A 69 -19.55 11.28 1.73
CA PRO A 69 -18.21 10.82 1.37
C PRO A 69 -18.04 9.34 1.75
N ARG A 70 -17.18 8.64 1.03
CA ARG A 70 -16.82 7.26 1.36
C ARG A 70 -16.24 7.21 2.78
N ARG A 71 -16.68 6.26 3.61
CA ARG A 71 -16.16 6.08 4.98
C ARG A 71 -14.64 5.84 5.00
N ARG A 72 -14.11 5.17 3.97
CA ARG A 72 -12.70 4.93 3.74
C ARG A 72 -11.84 6.18 3.89
N TRP A 73 -12.26 7.32 3.34
CA TRP A 73 -11.46 8.54 3.31
C TRP A 73 -10.97 8.98 4.69
N ALA A 74 -11.84 8.93 5.69
CA ALA A 74 -11.43 9.30 7.05
C ALA A 74 -10.48 8.28 7.70
N TRP A 75 -10.68 6.98 7.41
CA TRP A 75 -9.79 5.93 7.91
C TRP A 75 -8.40 6.00 7.27
N VAL A 76 -8.34 6.27 5.97
CA VAL A 76 -7.06 6.45 5.25
C VAL A 76 -6.33 7.67 5.78
N GLU A 77 -6.99 8.83 5.88
CA GLU A 77 -6.38 10.06 6.40
C GLU A 77 -5.88 9.87 7.84
N GLY A 78 -6.72 9.33 8.73
CA GLY A 78 -6.36 9.10 10.12
C GLY A 78 -5.27 8.04 10.28
N GLY A 79 -5.40 6.91 9.59
CA GLY A 79 -4.42 5.82 9.63
C GLY A 79 -3.05 6.24 9.12
N THR A 80 -3.01 6.96 7.99
CA THR A 80 -1.76 7.49 7.43
C THR A 80 -1.14 8.53 8.37
N ALA A 81 -1.95 9.42 8.96
CA ALA A 81 -1.48 10.41 9.92
C ALA A 81 -0.84 9.76 11.15
N VAL A 82 -1.50 8.76 11.74
CA VAL A 82 -0.96 8.01 12.90
C VAL A 82 0.33 7.29 12.53
N LEU A 83 0.34 6.58 11.41
CA LEU A 83 1.52 5.82 10.96
C LEU A 83 2.70 6.75 10.73
N PHE A 84 2.50 7.87 10.04
CA PHE A 84 3.54 8.86 9.81
C PHE A 84 4.02 9.52 11.11
N ALA A 85 3.13 9.81 12.06
CA ALA A 85 3.51 10.35 13.36
C ALA A 85 4.40 9.39 14.17
N CYS A 86 4.29 8.08 13.94
CA CYS A 86 5.14 7.08 14.59
C CYS A 86 6.52 6.91 13.94
N LEU A 87 6.68 7.27 12.65
CA LEU A 87 7.94 7.05 11.93
C LEU A 87 9.17 7.68 12.60
N PRO A 88 9.13 8.95 13.11
CA PRO A 88 10.30 9.56 13.74
C PRO A 88 10.72 8.90 15.07
N TRP A 89 9.92 8.00 15.64
CA TRP A 89 10.31 7.20 16.80
C TRP A 89 11.08 5.92 16.42
N LEU A 90 10.93 5.49 15.16
CA LEU A 90 11.49 4.24 14.64
C LEU A 90 12.72 4.49 13.75
N ILE A 91 12.86 5.71 13.23
CA ILE A 91 13.85 6.03 12.19
C ILE A 91 14.54 7.34 12.54
N ASP A 92 15.85 7.26 12.81
CA ASP A 92 16.65 8.42 13.26
C ASP A 92 17.19 9.26 12.10
N THR A 93 17.44 8.65 10.92
CA THR A 93 18.07 9.36 9.82
C THR A 93 17.01 10.03 8.92
N PRO A 94 17.15 11.36 8.63
CA PRO A 94 16.12 12.08 7.88
C PRO A 94 15.93 11.58 6.46
N ILE A 95 16.97 11.06 5.80
CA ILE A 95 16.86 10.49 4.45
C ILE A 95 16.03 9.21 4.49
N THR A 96 16.34 8.29 5.40
CA THR A 96 15.57 7.04 5.56
C THR A 96 14.13 7.34 5.92
N LEU A 97 13.90 8.30 6.82
CA LEU A 97 12.58 8.72 7.24
C LEU A 97 11.73 9.20 6.05
N ALA A 98 12.31 10.05 5.20
CA ALA A 98 11.61 10.56 4.01
C ALA A 98 11.32 9.45 2.99
N VAL A 99 12.29 8.59 2.71
CA VAL A 99 12.13 7.49 1.74
C VAL A 99 11.13 6.45 2.25
N TYR A 100 11.21 6.08 3.53
CA TYR A 100 10.25 5.12 4.12
C TYR A 100 8.85 5.70 4.19
N ALA A 101 8.68 6.99 4.48
CA ALA A 101 7.39 7.65 4.39
C ALA A 101 6.79 7.55 2.99
N LEU A 102 7.60 7.76 1.93
CA LEU A 102 7.18 7.59 0.54
C LEU A 102 6.80 6.13 0.23
N PHE A 103 7.65 5.15 0.62
CA PHE A 103 7.37 3.73 0.39
C PHE A 103 6.08 3.30 1.08
N ILE A 104 5.88 3.70 2.32
CA ILE A 104 4.67 3.40 3.09
C ILE A 104 3.44 4.03 2.44
N ALA A 105 3.53 5.29 1.96
CA ALA A 105 2.43 5.94 1.24
C ALA A 105 2.02 5.15 -0.01
N VAL A 106 3.00 4.68 -0.80
CA VAL A 106 2.74 3.87 -2.00
C VAL A 106 2.14 2.52 -1.64
N LEU A 107 2.64 1.86 -0.61
CA LEU A 107 2.08 0.59 -0.14
C LEU A 107 0.64 0.76 0.38
N ILE A 108 0.33 1.85 1.09
CA ILE A 108 -1.05 2.19 1.49
C ILE A 108 -1.93 2.41 0.26
N LEU A 109 -1.44 3.12 -0.76
CA LEU A 109 -2.17 3.31 -2.03
C LEU A 109 -2.52 1.97 -2.67
N ILE A 110 -1.54 1.06 -2.75
CA ILE A 110 -1.73 -0.29 -3.30
C ILE A 110 -2.77 -1.06 -2.47
N ILE A 111 -2.70 -1.01 -1.14
CA ILE A 111 -3.69 -1.64 -0.25
C ILE A 111 -5.10 -1.13 -0.55
N ILE A 112 -5.28 0.18 -0.69
CA ILE A 112 -6.59 0.77 -0.93
C ILE A 112 -7.15 0.32 -2.28
N ILE A 113 -6.33 0.41 -3.33
CA ILE A 113 -6.75 0.04 -4.69
C ILE A 113 -7.04 -1.46 -4.78
N ASP A 114 -6.21 -2.29 -4.17
CA ASP A 114 -6.40 -3.74 -4.18
C ASP A 114 -7.66 -4.16 -3.40
N LEU A 115 -7.94 -3.52 -2.26
CA LEU A 115 -9.17 -3.76 -1.47
C LEU A 115 -10.46 -3.42 -2.23
N GLU A 116 -10.46 -2.31 -2.98
CA GLU A 116 -11.67 -1.84 -3.65
C GLU A 116 -11.83 -2.39 -5.08
N ASN A 117 -10.71 -2.46 -5.81
CA ASN A 117 -10.74 -2.77 -7.25
C ASN A 117 -10.09 -4.12 -7.58
N ARG A 118 -9.40 -4.77 -6.62
CA ARG A 118 -8.63 -6.00 -6.83
C ARG A 118 -7.62 -5.84 -7.97
N LEU A 119 -6.96 -4.70 -8.00
CA LEU A 119 -6.08 -4.30 -9.08
C LEU A 119 -4.78 -3.70 -8.52
N ILE A 120 -3.65 -4.14 -9.03
CA ILE A 120 -2.34 -3.55 -8.77
C ILE A 120 -1.89 -2.86 -10.05
N LEU A 121 -1.72 -1.53 -9.98
CA LEU A 121 -1.47 -0.69 -11.14
C LEU A 121 0.00 -0.65 -11.52
N ASP A 122 0.30 -0.93 -12.78
CA ASP A 122 1.66 -0.85 -13.34
C ASP A 122 2.23 0.57 -13.27
N VAL A 123 1.37 1.58 -13.44
CA VAL A 123 1.75 2.99 -13.36
C VAL A 123 2.26 3.39 -11.98
N VAL A 124 1.95 2.61 -10.93
CA VAL A 124 2.45 2.81 -9.57
C VAL A 124 3.66 1.90 -9.31
N THR A 125 3.52 0.59 -9.60
CA THR A 125 4.54 -0.40 -9.20
C THR A 125 5.84 -0.27 -9.97
N LEU A 126 5.78 -0.07 -11.30
CA LEU A 126 7.01 -0.03 -12.12
C LEU A 126 7.86 1.22 -11.84
N PRO A 127 7.32 2.46 -11.86
CA PRO A 127 8.13 3.63 -11.51
C PRO A 127 8.69 3.57 -10.10
N MET A 128 7.88 3.06 -9.13
CA MET A 128 8.35 2.92 -7.75
C MET A 128 9.42 1.86 -7.59
N THR A 129 9.43 0.79 -8.40
CA THR A 129 10.54 -0.18 -8.42
C THR A 129 11.84 0.49 -8.85
N VAL A 130 11.80 1.31 -9.90
CA VAL A 130 12.98 2.06 -10.35
C VAL A 130 13.44 3.05 -9.28
N LEU A 131 12.51 3.79 -8.66
CA LEU A 131 12.83 4.72 -7.57
C LEU A 131 13.40 4.01 -6.34
N ALA A 132 12.88 2.83 -5.98
CA ALA A 132 13.42 2.03 -4.87
C ALA A 132 14.87 1.59 -5.13
N LEU A 133 15.18 1.17 -6.36
CA LEU A 133 16.55 0.86 -6.76
C LEU A 133 17.46 2.09 -6.70
N LEU A 134 16.98 3.26 -7.11
CA LEU A 134 17.76 4.51 -7.00
C LEU A 134 17.95 4.92 -5.53
N PHE A 135 16.94 4.80 -4.69
CA PHE A 135 17.06 5.10 -3.26
C PHE A 135 18.00 4.13 -2.51
N SER A 136 18.18 2.90 -2.98
CA SER A 136 19.14 1.98 -2.40
C SER A 136 20.60 2.45 -2.48
N LEU A 137 20.89 3.45 -3.34
CA LEU A 137 22.21 4.08 -3.42
C LEU A 137 22.49 5.05 -2.26
N VAL A 138 21.46 5.57 -1.61
CA VAL A 138 21.57 6.58 -0.55
C VAL A 138 21.04 6.11 0.81
N LEU A 139 20.29 5.01 0.84
CA LEU A 139 19.76 4.44 2.07
C LEU A 139 20.84 3.67 2.83
N PRO A 140 21.04 3.93 4.14
CA PRO A 140 21.87 3.07 4.96
C PRO A 140 21.20 1.69 5.15
N GLY A 141 22.00 0.63 5.20
CA GLY A 141 21.52 -0.74 5.47
C GLY A 141 21.05 -1.53 4.25
N ILE A 142 20.86 -0.90 3.10
CA ILE A 142 20.59 -1.57 1.82
C ILE A 142 21.54 -1.04 0.74
N ASN A 143 22.05 -1.92 -0.10
CA ASN A 143 22.86 -1.54 -1.27
C ASN A 143 22.15 -1.95 -2.56
N LEU A 144 22.58 -1.37 -3.69
CA LEU A 144 21.96 -1.62 -4.99
C LEU A 144 21.94 -3.10 -5.37
N ILE A 145 22.99 -3.85 -5.02
CA ILE A 145 23.06 -5.29 -5.34
C ILE A 145 22.00 -6.05 -4.55
N SER A 146 21.85 -5.77 -3.25
CA SER A 146 20.82 -6.39 -2.41
C SER A 146 19.40 -6.02 -2.89
N ALA A 147 19.18 -4.76 -3.29
CA ALA A 147 17.91 -4.30 -3.82
C ALA A 147 17.56 -4.97 -5.17
N LEU A 148 18.54 -5.07 -6.08
CA LEU A 148 18.38 -5.77 -7.37
C LEU A 148 18.11 -7.26 -7.17
N LEU A 149 18.90 -7.92 -6.32
CA LEU A 149 18.68 -9.34 -5.99
C LEU A 149 17.32 -9.53 -5.33
N GLY A 150 16.92 -8.64 -4.42
CA GLY A 150 15.60 -8.67 -3.80
C GLY A 150 14.47 -8.55 -4.82
N ALA A 151 14.58 -7.61 -5.76
CA ALA A 151 13.62 -7.44 -6.85
C ALA A 151 13.50 -8.70 -7.72
N VAL A 152 14.65 -9.28 -8.11
CA VAL A 152 14.68 -10.52 -8.90
C VAL A 152 14.09 -11.68 -8.11
N VAL A 153 14.44 -11.84 -6.84
CA VAL A 153 13.92 -12.91 -5.97
C VAL A 153 12.40 -12.78 -5.83
N GLY A 154 11.90 -11.57 -5.54
CA GLY A 154 10.45 -11.33 -5.44
C GLY A 154 9.72 -11.66 -6.73
N LEU A 155 10.25 -11.18 -7.87
CA LEU A 155 9.71 -11.45 -9.21
C LEU A 155 9.67 -12.96 -9.50
N VAL A 156 10.81 -13.64 -9.37
CA VAL A 156 10.96 -15.06 -9.74
C VAL A 156 10.10 -15.95 -8.85
N LEU A 157 10.13 -15.74 -7.52
CA LEU A 157 9.32 -16.54 -6.59
C LEU A 157 7.82 -16.40 -6.90
N PHE A 158 7.32 -15.16 -7.06
CA PHE A 158 5.91 -14.96 -7.37
C PHE A 158 5.53 -15.42 -8.78
N LEU A 159 6.43 -15.32 -9.74
CA LEU A 159 6.23 -15.89 -11.07
C LEU A 159 6.12 -17.42 -11.01
N MET A 160 6.96 -18.09 -10.22
CA MET A 160 6.87 -19.54 -9.98
C MET A 160 5.54 -19.92 -9.30
N ILE A 161 5.15 -19.20 -8.23
CA ILE A 161 3.88 -19.43 -7.56
C ILE A 161 2.71 -19.21 -8.52
N TYR A 162 2.74 -18.17 -9.33
CA TYR A 162 1.74 -17.92 -10.37
C TYR A 162 1.59 -19.08 -11.36
N TRP A 163 2.72 -19.62 -11.87
CA TRP A 163 2.69 -20.74 -12.81
C TRP A 163 2.15 -22.03 -12.14
N VAL A 164 2.59 -22.33 -10.93
CA VAL A 164 2.08 -23.48 -10.16
C VAL A 164 0.58 -23.33 -9.91
N ALA A 165 0.15 -22.16 -9.44
CA ALA A 165 -1.27 -21.90 -9.19
C ALA A 165 -2.11 -21.98 -10.47
N LYS A 166 -1.61 -21.46 -11.59
CA LYS A 166 -2.29 -21.52 -12.89
C LYS A 166 -2.47 -22.95 -13.39
N VAL A 167 -1.48 -23.82 -13.20
CA VAL A 167 -1.54 -25.23 -13.60
C VAL A 167 -2.44 -26.04 -12.67
N THR A 168 -2.44 -25.73 -11.35
CA THR A 168 -3.17 -26.52 -10.34
C THR A 168 -4.63 -26.09 -10.21
N PHE A 169 -4.90 -24.79 -10.20
CA PHE A 169 -6.21 -24.19 -9.92
C PHE A 169 -6.86 -23.53 -11.13
N GLY A 170 -6.14 -23.42 -12.23
CA GLY A 170 -6.62 -22.77 -13.47
C GLY A 170 -6.29 -21.28 -13.56
N PRO A 171 -6.65 -20.66 -14.70
CA PRO A 171 -6.38 -19.24 -14.94
C PRO A 171 -7.14 -18.34 -13.94
N GLY A 172 -6.45 -17.32 -13.41
CA GLY A 172 -7.03 -16.36 -12.48
C GLY A 172 -6.83 -16.68 -10.98
N ALA A 173 -6.15 -17.79 -10.63
CA ALA A 173 -5.89 -18.16 -9.25
C ALA A 173 -5.03 -17.13 -8.49
N ILE A 174 -4.08 -16.48 -9.17
CA ILE A 174 -3.23 -15.40 -8.64
C ILE A 174 -3.20 -14.26 -9.65
N GLY A 175 -3.22 -13.02 -9.16
CA GLY A 175 -3.13 -11.82 -10.00
C GLY A 175 -1.73 -11.60 -10.57
N GLN A 176 -1.64 -11.17 -11.83
CA GLN A 176 -0.35 -10.77 -12.41
C GLN A 176 0.25 -9.54 -11.73
N GLY A 177 -0.59 -8.73 -11.09
CA GLY A 177 -0.17 -7.58 -10.31
C GLY A 177 0.65 -7.96 -9.07
N ASP A 178 0.34 -9.09 -8.42
CA ASP A 178 1.06 -9.57 -7.24
C ASP A 178 2.53 -9.87 -7.54
N ILE A 179 2.83 -10.33 -8.78
CA ILE A 179 4.20 -10.57 -9.25
C ILE A 179 5.00 -9.26 -9.26
N LYS A 180 4.38 -8.19 -9.77
CA LYS A 180 5.03 -6.85 -9.85
C LYS A 180 5.14 -6.20 -8.48
N LEU A 181 4.15 -6.43 -7.61
CA LEU A 181 4.23 -5.99 -6.21
C LEU A 181 5.37 -6.70 -5.48
N ALA A 182 5.53 -8.00 -5.63
CA ALA A 182 6.64 -8.75 -5.03
C ALA A 182 8.01 -8.25 -5.52
N MET A 183 8.13 -7.91 -6.82
CA MET A 183 9.32 -7.26 -7.38
C MET A 183 9.59 -5.90 -6.72
N LEU A 184 8.56 -5.05 -6.60
CA LEU A 184 8.66 -3.75 -5.92
C LEU A 184 9.09 -3.91 -4.46
N MET A 185 8.44 -4.81 -3.71
CA MET A 185 8.81 -5.12 -2.32
C MET A 185 10.27 -5.57 -2.21
N GLY A 186 10.72 -6.39 -3.16
CA GLY A 186 12.11 -6.84 -3.22
C GLY A 186 13.09 -5.70 -3.45
N ALA A 187 12.76 -4.75 -4.31
CA ALA A 187 13.57 -3.55 -4.52
C ALA A 187 13.63 -2.63 -3.27
N MET A 188 12.53 -2.55 -2.52
CA MET A 188 12.46 -1.74 -1.28
C MET A 188 13.20 -2.38 -0.10
N LEU A 189 13.11 -3.71 0.04
CA LEU A 189 13.56 -4.43 1.22
C LEU A 189 14.96 -5.06 1.05
N GLY A 190 15.32 -5.43 -0.17
CA GLY A 190 16.52 -6.22 -0.43
C GLY A 190 16.46 -7.64 0.13
N VAL A 191 17.59 -8.36 0.02
CA VAL A 191 17.76 -9.71 0.59
C VAL A 191 18.48 -9.56 1.94
N PRO A 192 18.10 -10.29 3.01
CA PRO A 192 17.11 -11.39 3.06
C PRO A 192 15.65 -10.95 3.35
N HIS A 193 15.42 -9.67 3.64
CA HIS A 193 14.14 -9.17 4.16
C HIS A 193 12.94 -9.49 3.26
N ILE A 194 13.13 -9.51 1.93
CA ILE A 194 12.06 -9.85 0.99
C ILE A 194 11.51 -11.26 1.21
N LEU A 195 12.35 -12.25 1.52
CA LEU A 195 11.92 -13.62 1.77
C LEU A 195 10.98 -13.69 2.97
N ILE A 196 11.35 -13.01 4.04
CA ILE A 196 10.56 -12.95 5.28
C ILE A 196 9.24 -12.21 5.00
N ALA A 197 9.27 -11.08 4.26
CA ALA A 197 8.09 -10.32 3.88
C ALA A 197 7.10 -11.17 3.07
N LEU A 198 7.59 -11.92 2.08
CA LEU A 198 6.74 -12.78 1.26
C LEU A 198 6.14 -13.92 2.08
N MET A 199 6.92 -14.55 2.94
CA MET A 199 6.40 -15.57 3.87
C MET A 199 5.31 -14.99 4.78
N MET A 200 5.57 -13.84 5.42
CA MET A 200 4.58 -13.17 6.28
C MET A 200 3.30 -12.84 5.51
N GLY A 201 3.40 -12.27 4.31
CA GLY A 201 2.25 -11.94 3.48
C GLY A 201 1.43 -13.17 3.08
N ILE A 202 2.12 -14.26 2.70
CA ILE A 202 1.48 -15.54 2.35
C ILE A 202 0.76 -16.13 3.57
N PHE A 203 1.41 -16.19 4.72
CA PHE A 203 0.79 -16.70 5.94
C PHE A 203 -0.40 -15.84 6.40
N LEU A 204 -0.23 -14.51 6.40
CA LEU A 204 -1.29 -13.58 6.78
C LEU A 204 -2.52 -13.74 5.86
N GLY A 205 -2.30 -13.74 4.55
CA GLY A 205 -3.36 -13.94 3.57
C GLY A 205 -4.02 -15.31 3.70
N GLY A 206 -3.23 -16.38 3.90
CA GLY A 206 -3.72 -17.74 4.10
C GLY A 206 -4.58 -17.87 5.35
N ILE A 207 -4.11 -17.35 6.50
CA ILE A 207 -4.86 -17.37 7.77
C ILE A 207 -6.18 -16.61 7.64
N ILE A 208 -6.15 -15.39 7.11
CA ILE A 208 -7.35 -14.57 6.96
C ILE A 208 -8.34 -15.23 5.99
N SER A 209 -7.86 -15.77 4.87
CA SER A 209 -8.69 -16.51 3.91
C SER A 209 -9.33 -17.74 4.56
N ALA A 210 -8.57 -18.50 5.35
CA ALA A 210 -9.07 -19.67 6.06
C ALA A 210 -10.15 -19.31 7.11
N VAL A 211 -9.94 -18.21 7.85
CA VAL A 211 -10.91 -17.69 8.82
C VAL A 211 -12.20 -17.24 8.13
N LEU A 212 -12.10 -16.47 7.04
CA LEU A 212 -13.27 -15.99 6.29
C LEU A 212 -14.06 -17.14 5.69
N LEU A 213 -13.38 -18.17 5.16
CA LEU A 213 -14.01 -19.37 4.62
C LEU A 213 -14.66 -20.21 5.73
N GLY A 214 -13.97 -20.41 6.86
CA GLY A 214 -14.50 -21.12 8.02
C GLY A 214 -15.71 -20.45 8.64
N ALA A 215 -15.71 -19.11 8.69
CA ALA A 215 -16.84 -18.30 9.13
C ALA A 215 -17.97 -18.20 8.08
N ARG A 216 -17.82 -18.83 6.91
CA ARG A 216 -18.77 -18.80 5.77
C ARG A 216 -19.10 -17.38 5.29
N LEU A 217 -18.18 -16.44 5.49
CA LEU A 217 -18.31 -15.06 5.02
C LEU A 217 -17.96 -14.91 3.54
N VAL A 218 -17.21 -15.89 3.00
CA VAL A 218 -16.84 -15.98 1.58
C VAL A 218 -17.05 -17.41 1.08
N THR A 219 -17.29 -17.55 -0.22
CA THR A 219 -17.36 -18.86 -0.89
C THR A 219 -15.96 -19.31 -1.33
N ARG A 220 -15.79 -20.61 -1.64
CA ARG A 220 -14.52 -21.16 -2.11
C ARG A 220 -14.05 -20.55 -3.44
N ASP A 221 -14.99 -20.07 -4.25
CA ASP A 221 -14.71 -19.45 -5.55
C ASP A 221 -14.51 -17.93 -5.45
N ALA A 222 -14.58 -17.36 -4.23
CA ALA A 222 -14.39 -15.93 -4.05
C ALA A 222 -12.91 -15.57 -4.24
N TYR A 223 -12.62 -14.73 -5.22
CA TYR A 223 -11.31 -14.14 -5.39
C TYR A 223 -11.02 -13.17 -4.23
N LEU A 224 -10.06 -13.51 -3.39
CA LEU A 224 -9.60 -12.65 -2.30
C LEU A 224 -8.40 -11.82 -2.78
N PRO A 225 -8.41 -10.50 -2.60
CA PRO A 225 -7.27 -9.65 -2.96
C PRO A 225 -6.06 -10.04 -2.08
N TYR A 226 -4.96 -10.43 -2.72
CA TYR A 226 -3.78 -10.93 -2.02
C TYR A 226 -2.74 -9.83 -1.78
N GLY A 227 -2.71 -8.83 -2.68
CA GLY A 227 -1.75 -7.74 -2.68
C GLY A 227 -1.74 -6.92 -1.39
N GLN A 228 -2.91 -6.73 -0.75
CA GLN A 228 -3.00 -6.03 0.53
C GLN A 228 -2.17 -6.70 1.64
N TYR A 229 -2.17 -8.03 1.72
CA TYR A 229 -1.42 -8.76 2.76
C TYR A 229 0.08 -8.67 2.52
N LEU A 230 0.49 -8.72 1.24
CA LEU A 230 1.87 -8.51 0.85
C LEU A 230 2.34 -7.10 1.19
N ALA A 231 1.54 -6.09 0.86
CA ALA A 231 1.87 -4.69 1.16
C ALA A 231 1.94 -4.41 2.68
N ILE A 232 1.04 -5.01 3.48
CA ILE A 232 1.11 -4.94 4.95
C ILE A 232 2.42 -5.58 5.46
N ALA A 233 2.76 -6.76 4.96
CA ALA A 233 4.01 -7.44 5.34
C ALA A 233 5.24 -6.60 4.96
N ALA A 234 5.22 -5.93 3.80
CA ALA A 234 6.27 -5.02 3.40
C ALA A 234 6.41 -3.82 4.34
N ILE A 235 5.31 -3.20 4.77
CA ILE A 235 5.32 -2.11 5.76
C ILE A 235 5.93 -2.59 7.09
N VAL A 236 5.54 -3.76 7.57
CA VAL A 236 6.10 -4.34 8.80
C VAL A 236 7.59 -4.56 8.66
N MET A 237 8.04 -5.12 7.52
CA MET A 237 9.47 -5.37 7.28
C MET A 237 10.28 -4.10 7.04
N LEU A 238 9.70 -3.03 6.49
CA LEU A 238 10.35 -1.71 6.42
C LEU A 238 10.63 -1.15 7.82
N LEU A 239 9.69 -1.32 8.76
CA LEU A 239 9.79 -0.73 10.09
C LEU A 239 10.57 -1.59 11.09
N TRP A 240 10.42 -2.91 11.04
CA TRP A 240 11.00 -3.86 12.02
C TRP A 240 11.83 -4.97 11.39
N GLY A 241 12.16 -4.86 10.10
CA GLY A 241 12.82 -5.93 9.34
C GLY A 241 14.12 -6.41 9.99
N GLN A 242 14.96 -5.48 10.45
CA GLN A 242 16.22 -5.85 11.13
C GLN A 242 15.93 -6.64 12.41
N ALA A 243 15.06 -6.14 13.28
CA ALA A 243 14.74 -6.81 14.54
C ALA A 243 14.11 -8.20 14.33
N ILE A 244 13.24 -8.33 13.31
CA ILE A 244 12.61 -9.62 12.95
C ILE A 244 13.67 -10.59 12.42
N THR A 245 14.58 -10.12 11.57
CA THR A 245 15.62 -10.94 10.99
C THR A 245 16.60 -11.42 12.07
N ASP A 246 17.02 -10.54 12.95
CA ASP A 246 17.92 -10.87 14.05
C ASP A 246 17.29 -11.89 15.00
N TRP A 247 15.99 -11.75 15.27
CA TRP A 247 15.25 -12.71 16.10
C TRP A 247 15.09 -14.09 15.44
N LEU A 248 14.90 -14.13 14.11
CA LEU A 248 14.74 -15.39 13.38
C LEU A 248 16.05 -16.15 13.17
N LEU A 249 17.18 -15.42 13.15
CA LEU A 249 18.51 -16.00 12.91
C LEU A 249 19.32 -16.22 14.20
N ALA A 250 18.81 -15.81 15.36
CA ALA A 250 19.35 -16.08 16.68
C ALA A 250 19.00 -17.49 17.17
#